data_265f9334b42b40eefd77e49ed35af849
#
_entry.id   265f9334b42b40eefd77e49ed35af849
#
_cell.length_a   1.000
_cell.length_b   1.000
_cell.length_c   1.000
_cell.angle_alpha   90.00
_cell.angle_beta   90.00
_cell.angle_gamma   90.00
#
_symmetry.space_group_name_H-M   'P 1'
#
loop_
_entity.id
_entity.type
_entity.pdbx_description
1 polymer ?
#
loop_
_entity_poly.entity_id
_entity_poly.type
_entity_poly.pdbx_seq_one_letter_code
_entity_poly.pdbx_strand_id
1 'polypeptide(L)'
;MTHFLLHKLPRTIALLLLMFLLSSHELFLKADSYFLQKAEPAELFLFNGTFDNSENAITTDRIIGARIHGTNYDFLPKNSDYTIRDKSTYLKFTPGEPGTYAAGISTLPRMIELGPEDFKEYLEHEGLEDMIAE
;
A
#
# COMPACT_ATOMS: atom_id res chain seq x y z
N MET A 1 16.66 0.35 -44.38
CA MET A 1 15.55 0.11 -43.46
C MET A 1 15.98 -0.22 -42.03
N THR A 2 17.25 -0.26 -41.71
CA THR A 2 17.81 -0.67 -40.41
C THR A 2 18.12 0.49 -39.45
N HIS A 3 18.17 1.73 -39.89
CA HIS A 3 18.48 2.89 -39.03
C HIS A 3 17.33 3.37 -38.14
N PHE A 4 16.10 2.97 -38.44
CA PHE A 4 14.91 3.43 -37.70
C PHE A 4 14.69 2.70 -36.35
N LEU A 5 15.27 1.52 -36.22
CA LEU A 5 15.13 0.68 -35.01
C LEU A 5 16.11 1.08 -33.89
N LEU A 6 17.30 1.58 -34.23
CA LEU A 6 18.34 1.89 -33.23
C LEU A 6 18.04 3.15 -32.39
N HIS A 7 17.28 4.11 -32.92
CA HIS A 7 16.93 5.33 -32.17
C HIS A 7 15.75 5.17 -31.19
N LYS A 8 14.92 4.12 -31.36
CA LYS A 8 13.81 3.83 -30.45
C LYS A 8 14.20 2.87 -29.31
N LEU A 9 15.23 2.07 -29.52
CA LEU A 9 15.68 1.09 -28.54
C LEU A 9 16.11 1.72 -27.19
N PRO A 10 16.90 2.81 -27.15
CA PRO A 10 17.30 3.41 -25.87
C PRO A 10 16.12 4.05 -25.11
N ARG A 11 15.13 4.59 -25.83
CA ARG A 11 13.93 5.17 -25.20
C ARG A 11 13.00 4.10 -24.64
N THR A 12 12.88 2.99 -25.30
CA THR A 12 12.07 1.84 -24.85
C THR A 12 12.72 1.17 -23.64
N ILE A 13 14.02 1.05 -23.63
CA ILE A 13 14.79 0.52 -22.48
C ILE A 13 14.71 1.49 -21.31
N ALA A 14 14.82 2.79 -21.53
CA ALA A 14 14.65 3.81 -20.49
C ALA A 14 13.23 3.81 -19.91
N LEU A 15 12.19 3.60 -20.72
CA LEU A 15 10.80 3.46 -20.26
C LEU A 15 10.57 2.17 -19.45
N LEU A 16 11.20 1.07 -19.87
CA LEU A 16 11.16 -0.19 -19.13
C LEU A 16 11.91 -0.09 -17.80
N LEU A 17 13.09 0.54 -17.78
CA LEU A 17 13.82 0.82 -16.55
C LEU A 17 13.04 1.74 -15.60
N LEU A 18 12.34 2.74 -16.14
CA LEU A 18 11.48 3.61 -15.33
C LEU A 18 10.31 2.84 -14.67
N MET A 19 9.80 1.80 -15.31
CA MET A 19 8.77 0.93 -14.72
C MET A 19 9.30 0.11 -13.54
N PHE A 20 10.57 -0.27 -13.54
CA PHE A 20 11.19 -0.98 -12.41
C PHE A 20 11.44 -0.06 -11.19
N LEU A 21 11.56 1.25 -11.40
CA LEU A 21 11.73 2.23 -10.32
C LEU A 21 10.42 2.56 -9.59
N LEU A 22 9.29 2.06 -10.07
CA LEU A 22 7.96 2.27 -9.46
C LEU A 22 7.55 1.18 -8.47
N SER A 23 8.43 0.23 -8.16
CA SER A 23 8.18 -0.78 -7.13
C SER A 23 8.54 -0.23 -5.74
N SER A 24 7.77 0.75 -5.30
CA SER A 24 7.83 1.26 -3.93
C SER A 24 7.13 0.29 -2.98
N HIS A 25 7.69 0.11 -1.79
CA HIS A 25 6.98 -0.50 -0.67
C HIS A 25 5.88 0.45 -0.21
N GLU A 26 4.64 0.12 -0.53
CA GLU A 26 3.52 1.01 -0.29
C GLU A 26 2.55 0.43 0.74
N LEU A 27 1.89 1.35 1.43
CA LEU A 27 0.76 1.03 2.27
C LEU A 27 -0.51 1.15 1.43
N PHE A 28 -1.25 0.05 1.27
CA PHE A 28 -2.49 0.05 0.48
C PHE A 28 -3.55 -0.86 1.05
N LEU A 29 -4.80 -0.57 0.68
CA LEU A 29 -5.95 -1.40 0.99
C LEU A 29 -6.23 -2.37 -0.14
N LYS A 30 -6.48 -3.62 0.22
CA LYS A 30 -6.90 -4.68 -0.68
C LYS A 30 -8.16 -5.34 -0.12
N ALA A 31 -9.09 -5.72 -0.97
CA ALA A 31 -10.26 -6.50 -0.59
C ALA A 31 -10.09 -7.95 -1.07
N ASP A 32 -10.63 -8.89 -0.33
CA ASP A 32 -10.73 -10.28 -0.76
C ASP A 32 -11.66 -10.41 -1.96
N SER A 33 -12.77 -9.66 -1.93
CA SER A 33 -13.69 -9.53 -3.05
C SER A 33 -14.11 -8.08 -3.23
N TYR A 34 -14.13 -7.61 -4.47
CA TYR A 34 -14.67 -6.29 -4.83
C TYR A 34 -16.18 -6.33 -5.09
N PHE A 35 -16.80 -7.52 -5.03
CA PHE A 35 -18.24 -7.73 -5.13
C PHE A 35 -18.76 -8.20 -3.78
N LEU A 36 -19.25 -7.24 -2.98
CA LEU A 36 -19.70 -7.48 -1.64
C LEU A 36 -21.17 -7.92 -1.64
N GLN A 37 -21.50 -8.84 -0.75
CA GLN A 37 -22.89 -9.26 -0.51
C GLN A 37 -23.49 -8.43 0.62
N LYS A 38 -24.75 -8.01 0.46
CA LYS A 38 -25.48 -7.27 1.49
C LYS A 38 -25.57 -8.08 2.79
N ALA A 39 -25.26 -7.43 3.90
CA ALA A 39 -25.33 -8.00 5.25
C ALA A 39 -24.41 -9.20 5.50
N GLU A 40 -23.49 -9.52 4.60
CA GLU A 40 -22.45 -10.53 4.83
C GLU A 40 -21.14 -9.87 5.29
N PRO A 41 -20.43 -10.46 6.26
CA PRO A 41 -19.15 -9.93 6.69
C PRO A 41 -18.12 -9.90 5.54
N ALA A 42 -17.40 -8.80 5.41
CA ALA A 42 -16.32 -8.61 4.45
C ALA A 42 -15.07 -8.13 5.19
N GLU A 43 -13.92 -8.34 4.59
CA GLU A 43 -12.64 -7.90 5.12
C GLU A 43 -11.87 -7.06 4.11
N LEU A 44 -11.26 -5.98 4.60
CA LEU A 44 -10.24 -5.22 3.91
C LEU A 44 -8.88 -5.55 4.52
N PHE A 45 -7.89 -5.71 3.69
CA PHE A 45 -6.52 -5.99 4.09
C PHE A 45 -5.69 -4.71 3.98
N LEU A 46 -5.07 -4.33 5.05
CA LEU A 46 -4.08 -3.26 5.07
C LEU A 46 -2.70 -3.90 4.88
N PHE A 47 -2.20 -3.80 3.68
CA PHE A 47 -0.89 -4.29 3.28
C PHE A 47 0.17 -3.21 3.43
N ASN A 48 1.32 -3.62 3.93
CA ASN A 48 2.53 -2.80 3.98
C ASN A 48 3.67 -3.58 3.34
N GLY A 49 3.91 -3.34 2.08
CA GLY A 49 4.87 -4.09 1.26
C GLY A 49 4.52 -4.08 -0.22
N THR A 50 4.59 -5.22 -0.88
CA THR A 50 4.22 -5.38 -2.28
C THR A 50 2.74 -5.76 -2.42
N PHE A 51 2.19 -5.68 -3.65
CA PHE A 51 0.79 -6.02 -3.90
C PHE A 51 0.42 -7.46 -3.52
N ASP A 52 1.38 -8.38 -3.60
CA ASP A 52 1.15 -9.81 -3.34
C ASP A 52 1.60 -10.24 -1.95
N ASN A 53 2.42 -9.43 -1.27
CA ASN A 53 3.00 -9.81 0.01
C ASN A 53 3.10 -8.61 0.96
N SER A 54 2.45 -8.71 2.12
CA SER A 54 2.66 -7.77 3.21
C SER A 54 3.88 -8.18 4.03
N GLU A 55 4.77 -7.26 4.28
CA GLU A 55 6.02 -7.52 5.02
C GLU A 55 5.85 -7.31 6.51
N ASN A 56 5.01 -6.34 6.88
CA ASN A 56 4.76 -5.99 8.27
C ASN A 56 3.30 -5.57 8.48
N ALA A 57 2.68 -6.06 9.54
CA ALA A 57 1.36 -5.60 9.94
C ALA A 57 1.42 -4.16 10.47
N ILE A 58 0.39 -3.39 10.18
CA ILE A 58 0.17 -2.07 10.80
C ILE A 58 -0.62 -2.27 12.09
N THR A 59 -0.03 -1.95 13.21
CA THR A 59 -0.68 -2.06 14.51
C THR A 59 -1.79 -1.02 14.68
N THR A 60 -2.81 -1.34 15.46
CA THR A 60 -4.01 -0.50 15.60
C THR A 60 -3.75 0.85 16.25
N ASP A 61 -2.70 0.97 17.07
CA ASP A 61 -2.25 2.24 17.67
C ASP A 61 -1.70 3.22 16.63
N ARG A 62 -1.29 2.72 15.46
CA ARG A 62 -0.86 3.56 14.34
C ARG A 62 -2.01 4.04 13.46
N ILE A 63 -3.18 3.44 13.56
CA ILE A 63 -4.36 3.83 12.77
C ILE A 63 -5.04 5.01 13.46
N ILE A 64 -4.93 6.21 12.86
CA ILE A 64 -5.48 7.45 13.41
C ILE A 64 -6.84 7.81 12.83
N GLY A 65 -7.25 7.15 11.78
CA GLY A 65 -8.55 7.34 11.17
C GLY A 65 -8.83 6.26 10.13
N ALA A 66 -10.06 5.79 10.13
CA ALA A 66 -10.57 4.88 9.11
C ALA A 66 -12.04 5.14 8.88
N ARG A 67 -12.50 5.00 7.64
CA ARG A 67 -13.91 5.15 7.30
C ARG A 67 -14.24 4.29 6.07
N ILE A 68 -15.39 3.66 6.11
CA ILE A 68 -16.00 3.02 4.95
C ILE A 68 -17.33 3.71 4.69
N HIS A 69 -17.45 4.35 3.54
CA HIS A 69 -18.61 5.14 3.15
C HIS A 69 -19.27 4.54 1.91
N GLY A 70 -20.59 4.48 1.90
CA GLY A 70 -21.40 4.02 0.79
C GLY A 70 -22.74 4.73 0.75
N THR A 71 -23.63 4.33 -0.15
CA THR A 71 -24.99 4.88 -0.23
C THR A 71 -25.76 4.52 1.06
N ASN A 72 -26.15 5.54 1.83
CA ASN A 72 -26.81 5.38 3.15
C ASN A 72 -26.01 4.49 4.12
N TYR A 73 -24.70 4.46 3.99
CA TYR A 73 -23.80 3.67 4.82
C TYR A 73 -22.59 4.48 5.23
N ASP A 74 -22.30 4.46 6.51
CA ASP A 74 -21.15 5.13 7.09
C ASP A 74 -20.63 4.31 8.27
N PHE A 75 -19.46 3.72 8.10
CA PHE A 75 -18.85 2.87 9.10
C PHE A 75 -17.54 3.48 9.56
N LEU A 76 -17.45 3.74 10.86
CA LEU A 76 -16.25 4.22 11.54
C LEU A 76 -15.69 3.06 12.39
N PRO A 77 -14.64 2.39 11.93
CA PRO A 77 -14.08 1.24 12.62
C PRO A 77 -13.56 1.57 14.02
N LYS A 78 -13.71 0.61 14.92
CA LYS A 78 -13.12 0.61 16.26
C LYS A 78 -11.96 -0.37 16.32
N ASN A 79 -11.13 -0.29 17.34
CA ASN A 79 -10.00 -1.20 17.51
C ASN A 79 -10.39 -2.69 17.48
N SER A 80 -11.60 -3.02 17.96
CA SER A 80 -12.15 -4.38 17.93
C SER A 80 -12.47 -4.93 16.55
N ASP A 81 -12.58 -4.05 15.54
CA ASP A 81 -12.90 -4.42 14.17
C ASP A 81 -11.65 -4.81 13.37
N TYR A 82 -10.48 -4.60 13.98
CA TYR A 82 -9.19 -4.98 13.39
C TYR A 82 -8.68 -6.30 13.97
N THR A 83 -8.07 -7.09 13.12
CA THR A 83 -7.37 -8.31 13.50
C THR A 83 -6.05 -8.36 12.76
N ILE A 84 -4.97 -8.68 13.48
CA ILE A 84 -3.66 -8.92 12.87
C ILE A 84 -3.51 -10.42 12.69
N ARG A 85 -3.26 -10.84 11.46
CA ARG A 85 -2.96 -12.22 11.10
C ARG A 85 -1.75 -12.21 10.18
N ASP A 86 -0.79 -13.07 10.46
CA ASP A 86 0.49 -13.12 9.77
C ASP A 86 1.15 -11.72 9.76
N LYS A 87 1.40 -11.18 8.60
CA LYS A 87 2.02 -9.86 8.43
C LYS A 87 1.04 -8.79 7.91
N SER A 88 -0.25 -8.99 8.10
CA SER A 88 -1.29 -8.11 7.58
C SER A 88 -2.30 -7.73 8.64
N THR A 89 -2.85 -6.53 8.50
CA THR A 89 -3.94 -6.05 9.34
C THR A 89 -5.24 -6.12 8.56
N TYR A 90 -6.24 -6.74 9.15
CA TYR A 90 -7.55 -6.99 8.57
C TYR A 90 -8.57 -6.08 9.25
N LEU A 91 -9.35 -5.37 8.47
CA LEU A 91 -10.49 -4.60 8.92
C LEU A 91 -11.77 -5.33 8.52
N LYS A 92 -12.53 -5.77 9.51
CA LYS A 92 -13.82 -6.44 9.30
C LYS A 92 -14.96 -5.44 9.32
N PHE A 93 -15.88 -5.56 8.37
CA PHE A 93 -17.10 -4.76 8.30
C PHE A 93 -18.24 -5.56 7.68
N THR A 94 -19.44 -5.03 7.76
CA THR A 94 -20.62 -5.64 7.13
C THR A 94 -21.25 -4.61 6.21
N PRO A 95 -21.27 -4.83 4.88
CA PRO A 95 -21.88 -3.91 3.94
C PRO A 95 -23.38 -3.77 4.17
N GLY A 96 -23.90 -2.58 3.94
CA GLY A 96 -25.33 -2.28 3.97
C GLY A 96 -26.01 -2.48 2.61
N GLU A 97 -26.62 -1.42 2.11
CA GLU A 97 -27.35 -1.44 0.83
C GLU A 97 -26.40 -1.58 -0.36
N PRO A 98 -26.89 -2.15 -1.49
CA PRO A 98 -26.13 -2.22 -2.73
C PRO A 98 -25.65 -0.85 -3.19
N GLY A 99 -24.44 -0.80 -3.72
CA GLY A 99 -23.83 0.44 -4.18
C GLY A 99 -22.31 0.36 -4.18
N THR A 100 -21.69 1.48 -4.50
CA THR A 100 -20.23 1.61 -4.43
C THR A 100 -19.82 2.03 -3.02
N TYR A 101 -18.80 1.38 -2.49
CA TYR A 101 -18.19 1.70 -1.21
C TYR A 101 -16.80 2.30 -1.43
N ALA A 102 -16.50 3.37 -0.72
CA ALA A 102 -15.16 3.94 -0.63
C ALA A 102 -14.61 3.67 0.76
N ALA A 103 -13.40 3.15 0.84
CA ALA A 103 -12.70 2.93 2.10
C ALA A 103 -11.40 3.72 2.13
N GLY A 104 -11.11 4.32 3.29
CA GLY A 104 -9.86 5.04 3.52
C GLY A 104 -9.34 4.79 4.92
N ILE A 105 -8.03 4.68 5.04
CA ILE A 105 -7.32 4.57 6.33
C ILE A 105 -6.17 5.57 6.35
N SER A 106 -6.01 6.25 7.48
CA SER A 106 -4.87 7.12 7.76
C SER A 106 -4.05 6.52 8.89
N THR A 107 -2.73 6.54 8.73
CA THR A 107 -1.79 6.00 9.72
C THR A 107 -0.80 7.04 10.19
N LEU A 108 -0.34 6.90 11.42
CA LEU A 108 0.82 7.64 11.93
C LEU A 108 2.09 7.20 11.19
N PRO A 109 3.02 8.13 10.94
CA PRO A 109 4.35 7.79 10.47
C PRO A 109 5.06 6.90 11.50
N ARG A 110 5.97 6.06 11.03
CA ARG A 110 6.86 5.29 11.88
C ARG A 110 8.23 5.96 11.92
N MET A 111 8.78 6.12 13.11
CA MET A 111 10.20 6.44 13.22
C MET A 111 11.01 5.21 12.83
N ILE A 112 11.98 5.39 11.95
CA ILE A 112 12.95 4.38 11.54
C ILE A 112 14.29 4.83 12.09
N GLU A 113 14.95 3.97 12.86
CA GLU A 113 16.31 4.15 13.31
C GLU A 113 17.18 3.14 12.57
N LEU A 114 18.12 3.63 11.81
CA LEU A 114 19.04 2.83 11.01
C LEU A 114 20.47 3.08 11.50
N GLY A 115 21.28 2.03 11.49
CA GLY A 115 22.72 2.19 11.63
C GLY A 115 23.30 2.96 10.43
N PRO A 116 24.56 3.47 10.53
CA PRO A 116 25.14 4.28 9.46
C PRO A 116 25.17 3.54 8.10
N GLU A 117 25.52 2.26 8.10
CA GLU A 117 25.60 1.45 6.88
C GLU A 117 24.20 1.17 6.31
N ASP A 118 23.24 0.79 7.17
CA ASP A 118 21.85 0.53 6.75
C ASP A 118 21.19 1.82 6.23
N PHE A 119 21.52 2.97 6.82
CA PHE A 119 21.03 4.27 6.37
C PHE A 119 21.59 4.64 5.01
N LYS A 120 22.85 4.34 4.76
CA LYS A 120 23.48 4.54 3.45
C LYS A 120 22.84 3.67 2.39
N GLU A 121 22.66 2.37 2.68
CA GLU A 121 21.96 1.45 1.79
C GLU A 121 20.53 1.90 1.49
N TYR A 122 19.83 2.40 2.51
CA TYR A 122 18.49 3.00 2.36
C TYR A 122 18.50 4.19 1.39
N LEU A 123 19.46 5.13 1.53
CA LEU A 123 19.57 6.29 0.65
C LEU A 123 19.88 5.87 -0.80
N GLU A 124 20.78 4.90 -1.00
CA GLU A 124 21.08 4.34 -2.31
C GLU A 124 19.84 3.71 -2.96
N HIS A 125 19.07 2.95 -2.17
CA HIS A 125 17.84 2.30 -2.65
C HIS A 125 16.73 3.29 -3.03
N GLU A 126 16.66 4.43 -2.32
CA GLU A 126 15.69 5.51 -2.60
C GLU A 126 16.17 6.48 -3.71
N GLY A 127 17.35 6.25 -4.30
CA GLY A 127 17.90 7.11 -5.34
C GLY A 127 18.38 8.47 -4.81
N LEU A 128 18.81 8.50 -3.56
CA LEU A 128 19.29 9.69 -2.84
C LEU A 128 20.80 9.63 -2.58
N GLU A 129 21.56 9.03 -3.50
CA GLU A 129 23.00 8.82 -3.35
C GLU A 129 23.78 10.14 -3.17
N ASP A 130 23.27 11.23 -3.75
CA ASP A 130 23.86 12.57 -3.61
C ASP A 130 23.91 13.04 -2.14
N MET A 131 23.03 12.52 -1.28
CA MET A 131 22.98 12.82 0.14
C MET A 131 24.04 12.09 0.97
N ILE A 132 24.72 11.10 0.38
CA ILE A 132 25.76 10.31 1.05
C ILE A 132 27.12 11.02 0.99
N ALA A 133 27.29 11.96 0.06
CA ALA A 133 28.56 12.61 -0.24
C ALA A 133 28.86 13.85 0.65
N GLU A 134 27.95 14.25 1.56
CA GLU A 134 28.12 15.30 2.54
C GLU A 134 28.36 14.74 3.96
#